data_157613a9fa322e4cfd267eb20d8db292
#
_entry.id   157613a9fa322e4cfd267eb20d8db292
#
_cell.length_a   1.000
_cell.length_b   1.000
_cell.length_c   1.000
_cell.angle_alpha   90.00
_cell.angle_beta   90.00
_cell.angle_gamma   90.00
#
_symmetry.space_group_name_H-M   'P 1'
#
loop_
_entity.id
_entity.type
_entity.pdbx_description
1 polymer ?
#
loop_
_entity_poly.entity_id
_entity_poly.type
_entity_poly.pdbx_seq_one_letter_code
_entity_poly.pdbx_strand_id
1 'polypeptide(L)'
;MTYKRGDVILVYYPNSDLITYKKRPVLIVQADDVKTKLTQKLVAMITSNLSRVGETRVTVLKDSDLGKAMGIRIDSVVVADNLATVEDEIIDKKIGHCSDIEAVNTALKKALGL
;
A
#
# COMPACT_ATOMS: atom_id res chain seq x y z
N MET A 1 3.13 7.07 17.00
CA MET A 1 1.90 6.65 16.30
C MET A 1 2.01 5.24 15.80
N THR A 2 0.96 4.44 15.96
CA THR A 2 1.00 3.03 15.59
C THR A 2 0.18 2.80 14.32
N TYR A 3 0.82 2.23 13.31
CA TYR A 3 0.17 1.85 12.07
C TYR A 3 -0.06 0.34 12.06
N LYS A 4 -1.15 -0.11 11.42
CA LYS A 4 -1.56 -1.52 11.41
C LYS A 4 -1.57 -2.05 9.99
N ARG A 5 -1.49 -3.37 9.86
CA ARG A 5 -1.69 -4.05 8.59
C ARG A 5 -3.03 -3.65 7.97
N GLY A 6 -3.03 -3.32 6.71
CA GLY A 6 -4.21 -2.84 6.00
C GLY A 6 -4.37 -1.33 6.01
N ASP A 7 -3.60 -0.60 6.82
CA ASP A 7 -3.64 0.86 6.76
C ASP A 7 -3.07 1.36 5.45
N VAL A 8 -3.72 2.37 4.89
CA VAL A 8 -3.23 3.11 3.73
C VAL A 8 -2.56 4.37 4.25
N ILE A 9 -1.29 4.53 3.93
CA ILE A 9 -0.48 5.64 4.42
C ILE A 9 0.10 6.41 3.24
N LEU A 10 0.32 7.71 3.45
CA LEU A 10 1.09 8.53 2.50
C LEU A 10 2.53 8.55 2.95
N VAL A 11 3.43 8.25 2.04
CA VAL A 11 4.87 8.27 2.29
C VAL A 11 5.55 9.26 1.35
N TYR A 12 6.65 9.86 1.81
CA TYR A 12 7.52 10.67 0.98
C TYR A 12 8.40 9.76 0.16
N TYR A 13 8.18 9.73 -1.15
CA TYR A 13 8.87 8.84 -2.05
C TYR A 13 9.64 9.65 -3.09
N PRO A 14 10.91 9.31 -3.38
CA PRO A 14 11.69 10.09 -4.34
C PRO A 14 11.11 9.96 -5.74
N ASN A 15 11.10 11.07 -6.46
CA ASN A 15 10.80 11.08 -7.89
C ASN A 15 11.99 10.51 -8.67
N SER A 16 11.78 10.27 -9.97
CA SER A 16 12.82 9.72 -10.83
C SER A 16 14.07 10.57 -10.93
N ASP A 17 13.99 11.87 -10.61
CA ASP A 17 15.15 12.77 -10.58
C ASP A 17 16.04 12.56 -9.34
N LEU A 18 15.56 11.80 -8.35
CA LEU A 18 16.23 11.52 -7.08
C LEU A 18 16.53 12.77 -6.23
N ILE A 19 15.95 13.90 -6.59
CA ILE A 19 16.14 15.18 -5.89
C ILE A 19 14.86 15.62 -5.20
N THR A 20 13.72 15.52 -5.91
CA THR A 20 12.41 15.90 -5.38
C THR A 20 11.66 14.69 -4.86
N TYR A 21 10.71 14.95 -3.96
CA TYR A 21 9.88 13.92 -3.34
C TYR A 21 8.42 14.18 -3.64
N LYS A 22 7.65 13.10 -3.72
CA LYS A 22 6.22 13.15 -3.90
C LYS A 22 5.58 12.26 -2.84
N LYS A 23 4.45 12.71 -2.29
CA LYS A 23 3.66 11.86 -1.41
C LYS A 23 2.95 10.80 -2.23
N ARG A 24 3.13 9.53 -1.88
CA ARG A 24 2.49 8.40 -2.57
C ARG A 24 1.74 7.54 -1.57
N PRO A 25 0.54 7.06 -1.93
CA PRO A 25 -0.16 6.10 -1.09
C PRO A 25 0.48 4.72 -1.21
N VAL A 26 0.59 4.04 -0.09
CA VAL A 26 1.02 2.64 -0.05
C VAL A 26 0.18 1.91 0.98
N LEU A 27 0.10 0.58 0.85
CA LEU A 27 -0.69 -0.26 1.74
C LEU A 27 0.25 -1.06 2.65
N ILE A 28 0.05 -0.96 3.95
CA ILE A 28 0.82 -1.77 4.90
C ILE A 28 0.36 -3.22 4.79
N VAL A 29 1.30 -4.10 4.47
CA VAL A 29 1.06 -5.54 4.36
C VAL A 29 1.80 -6.34 5.42
N GLN A 30 2.72 -5.72 6.15
CA GLN A 30 3.44 -6.38 7.24
C GLN A 30 2.46 -6.82 8.33
N ALA A 31 2.62 -8.04 8.82
CA ALA A 31 1.81 -8.54 9.92
C ALA A 31 2.06 -7.73 11.19
N ASP A 32 0.99 -7.48 11.96
CA ASP A 32 1.06 -6.64 13.16
C ASP A 32 1.94 -7.25 14.27
N ASP A 33 2.03 -8.57 14.30
CA ASP A 33 2.78 -9.29 15.32
C ASP A 33 4.24 -9.57 14.95
N VAL A 34 4.70 -9.12 13.79
CA VAL A 34 6.11 -9.24 13.41
C VAL A 34 6.91 -8.19 14.16
N LYS A 35 7.88 -8.65 14.93
CA LYS A 35 8.71 -7.77 15.75
C LYS A 35 10.16 -7.86 15.30
N THR A 36 10.53 -6.94 14.43
CA THR A 36 11.88 -6.87 13.87
C THR A 36 12.84 -6.03 14.71
N LYS A 37 12.32 -5.26 15.68
CA LYS A 37 13.03 -4.22 16.43
C LYS A 37 13.49 -3.05 15.53
N LEU A 38 12.96 -2.96 14.31
CA LEU A 38 13.26 -1.90 13.36
C LEU A 38 12.03 -0.99 13.21
N THR A 39 12.28 0.28 12.97
CA THR A 39 11.22 1.29 12.78
C THR A 39 10.86 1.39 11.32
N GLN A 40 10.34 0.29 10.76
CA GLN A 40 10.02 0.18 9.34
C GLN A 40 8.78 -0.69 9.12
N LYS A 41 8.19 -0.56 7.93
CA LYS A 41 7.02 -1.34 7.51
C LYS A 41 7.21 -1.91 6.12
N LEU A 42 6.77 -3.15 5.92
CA LEU A 42 6.64 -3.74 4.60
C LEU A 42 5.32 -3.28 3.99
N VAL A 43 5.39 -2.72 2.79
CA VAL A 43 4.24 -2.14 2.10
C VAL A 43 4.11 -2.65 0.68
N ALA A 44 2.88 -2.62 0.15
CA ALA A 44 2.61 -2.81 -1.27
C ALA A 44 2.37 -1.44 -1.91
N MET A 45 2.93 -1.25 -3.09
CA MET A 45 2.76 -0.01 -3.83
C MET A 45 1.34 0.12 -4.37
N ILE A 46 0.86 1.36 -4.43
CA ILE A 46 -0.43 1.70 -5.04
C ILE A 46 -0.15 2.61 -6.22
N THR A 47 -0.70 2.28 -7.37
CA THR A 47 -0.52 3.06 -8.61
C THR A 47 -1.85 3.52 -9.15
N SER A 48 -1.86 4.67 -9.85
CA SER A 48 -3.01 5.12 -10.61
C SER A 48 -3.05 4.57 -12.03
N ASN A 49 -2.10 3.73 -12.41
CA ASN A 49 -2.07 3.11 -13.73
C ASN A 49 -3.02 1.92 -13.76
N LEU A 50 -4.24 2.13 -14.27
CA LEU A 50 -5.29 1.11 -14.29
C LEU A 50 -5.04 -0.02 -15.29
N SER A 51 -4.02 0.09 -16.15
CA SER A 51 -3.64 -1.01 -17.03
C SER A 51 -2.92 -2.14 -16.27
N ARG A 52 -2.52 -1.89 -15.03
CA ARG A 52 -1.89 -2.88 -14.16
C ARG A 52 -2.95 -3.82 -13.60
N VAL A 53 -3.33 -4.84 -14.37
CA VAL A 53 -4.33 -5.84 -13.98
C VAL A 53 -3.70 -7.23 -13.90
N GLY A 54 -4.35 -8.15 -13.19
CA GLY A 54 -3.88 -9.52 -13.06
C GLY A 54 -4.06 -10.08 -11.66
N GLU A 55 -3.60 -11.33 -11.48
CA GLU A 55 -3.81 -12.08 -10.23
C GLU A 55 -3.08 -11.48 -9.04
N THR A 56 -2.03 -10.68 -9.26
CA THR A 56 -1.23 -10.07 -8.21
C THR A 56 -1.63 -8.62 -7.97
N ARG A 57 -2.77 -8.18 -8.50
CA ARG A 57 -3.22 -6.78 -8.43
C ARG A 57 -4.66 -6.71 -8.00
N VAL A 58 -4.96 -5.66 -7.23
CA VAL A 58 -6.32 -5.39 -6.75
C VAL A 58 -6.71 -4.00 -7.20
N THR A 59 -7.67 -3.92 -8.13
CA THR A 59 -8.19 -2.63 -8.60
C THR A 59 -9.14 -2.06 -7.56
N VAL A 60 -8.94 -0.80 -7.24
CA VAL A 60 -9.74 -0.08 -6.25
C VAL A 60 -10.27 1.20 -6.89
N LEU A 61 -11.58 1.29 -7.06
CA LEU A 61 -12.23 2.48 -7.61
C LEU A 61 -12.52 3.47 -6.48
N LYS A 62 -12.18 4.74 -6.69
CA LYS A 62 -12.27 5.78 -5.65
C LYS A 62 -13.68 5.95 -5.08
N ASP A 63 -14.71 5.72 -5.91
CA ASP A 63 -16.11 5.90 -5.51
C ASP A 63 -16.75 4.61 -4.97
N SER A 64 -16.01 3.49 -4.95
CA SER A 64 -16.45 2.26 -4.32
C SER A 64 -16.35 2.37 -2.80
N ASP A 65 -17.06 1.48 -2.09
CA ASP A 65 -16.96 1.43 -0.63
C ASP A 65 -15.51 1.17 -0.18
N LEU A 66 -14.82 0.28 -0.89
CA LEU A 66 -13.41 -0.02 -0.60
C LEU A 66 -12.53 1.22 -0.82
N GLY A 67 -12.72 1.92 -1.94
CA GLY A 67 -11.93 3.13 -2.25
C GLY A 67 -12.14 4.23 -1.23
N LYS A 68 -13.39 4.42 -0.80
CA LYS A 68 -13.71 5.40 0.24
C LYS A 68 -13.07 5.04 1.58
N ALA A 69 -13.13 3.76 1.97
CA ALA A 69 -12.50 3.29 3.21
C ALA A 69 -10.98 3.46 3.16
N MET A 70 -10.37 3.24 2.01
CA MET A 70 -8.93 3.40 1.82
C MET A 70 -8.49 4.86 1.71
N GLY A 71 -9.42 5.78 1.53
CA GLY A 71 -9.12 7.21 1.45
C GLY A 71 -8.42 7.64 0.17
N ILE A 72 -8.51 6.84 -0.89
CA ILE A 72 -7.90 7.19 -2.18
C ILE A 72 -8.74 8.23 -2.91
N ARG A 73 -8.08 9.11 -3.67
CA ARG A 73 -8.71 10.21 -4.40
C ARG A 73 -8.79 9.97 -5.90
N ILE A 74 -8.18 8.91 -6.38
CA ILE A 74 -8.12 8.54 -7.79
C ILE A 74 -8.23 7.03 -7.88
N ASP A 75 -8.87 6.53 -8.94
CA ASP A 75 -8.94 5.10 -9.19
C ASP A 75 -7.53 4.52 -9.21
N SER A 76 -7.31 3.44 -8.51
CA SER A 76 -5.96 2.94 -8.23
C SER A 76 -5.91 1.41 -8.28
N VAL A 77 -4.69 0.91 -8.25
CA VAL A 77 -4.40 -0.54 -8.20
C VAL A 77 -3.39 -0.77 -7.10
N VAL A 78 -3.70 -1.69 -6.19
CA VAL A 78 -2.72 -2.22 -5.25
C VAL A 78 -1.90 -3.27 -5.97
N VAL A 79 -0.59 -3.09 -6.03
CA VAL A 79 0.33 -3.96 -6.76
C VAL A 79 1.02 -4.87 -5.75
N ALA A 80 0.47 -6.06 -5.56
CA ALA A 80 0.98 -7.00 -4.55
C ALA A 80 2.34 -7.62 -4.93
N ASP A 81 2.74 -7.52 -6.19
CA ASP A 81 4.05 -7.96 -6.64
C ASP A 81 5.09 -6.82 -6.66
N ASN A 82 4.74 -5.65 -6.14
CA ASN A 82 5.67 -4.54 -5.96
C ASN A 82 5.70 -4.14 -4.48
N LEU A 83 6.54 -4.83 -3.73
CA LEU A 83 6.67 -4.65 -2.29
C LEU A 83 7.93 -3.84 -1.98
N ALA A 84 7.86 -3.04 -0.94
CA ALA A 84 8.99 -2.24 -0.48
C ALA A 84 8.97 -2.16 1.04
N THR A 85 10.12 -1.87 1.61
CA THR A 85 10.25 -1.55 3.03
C THR A 85 10.40 -0.04 3.15
N VAL A 86 9.58 0.58 3.99
CA VAL A 86 9.64 2.02 4.23
C VAL A 86 9.94 2.28 5.69
N GLU A 87 10.81 3.26 5.95
CA GLU A 87 11.11 3.70 7.31
C GLU A 87 9.91 4.49 7.86
N ASP A 88 9.64 4.33 9.15
CA ASP A 88 8.51 5.03 9.78
C ASP A 88 8.65 6.57 9.65
N GLU A 89 9.87 7.08 9.61
CA GLU A 89 10.11 8.53 9.50
C GLU A 89 9.66 9.13 8.18
N ILE A 90 9.51 8.36 7.11
CA ILE A 90 9.03 8.89 5.82
C ILE A 90 7.50 8.83 5.71
N ILE A 91 6.81 8.29 6.71
CA ILE A 91 5.35 8.25 6.72
C ILE A 91 4.82 9.63 7.10
N ASP A 92 4.03 10.23 6.20
CA ASP A 92 3.37 11.49 6.47
C ASP A 92 2.15 11.30 7.36
N LYS A 93 1.21 10.45 6.92
CA LYS A 93 -0.01 10.19 7.67
C LYS A 93 -0.76 8.98 7.11
N LYS A 94 -1.65 8.45 7.93
CA LYS A 94 -2.67 7.47 7.51
C LYS A 94 -3.81 8.21 6.82
N ILE A 95 -4.27 7.69 5.68
CA ILE A 95 -5.41 8.26 4.95
C ILE A 95 -6.62 7.33 4.93
N GLY A 96 -6.47 6.07 5.29
CA GLY A 96 -7.57 5.13 5.32
C GLY A 96 -7.13 3.72 5.71
N HIS A 97 -8.03 2.77 5.47
CA HIS A 97 -7.80 1.38 5.79
C HIS A 97 -8.46 0.49 4.76
N CYS A 98 -7.78 -0.57 4.36
CA CYS A 98 -8.31 -1.54 3.39
C CYS A 98 -9.33 -2.45 4.08
N SER A 99 -10.60 -2.30 3.73
CA SER A 99 -11.68 -3.10 4.30
C SER A 99 -11.81 -4.48 3.66
N ASP A 100 -11.12 -4.72 2.53
CA ASP A 100 -11.09 -6.02 1.86
C ASP A 100 -9.67 -6.57 1.81
N ILE A 101 -9.13 -6.86 2.99
CA ILE A 101 -7.77 -7.38 3.09
C ILE A 101 -7.66 -8.79 2.49
N GLU A 102 -8.75 -9.52 2.39
CA GLU A 102 -8.73 -10.86 1.79
C GLU A 102 -8.37 -10.83 0.31
N ALA A 103 -8.84 -9.82 -0.44
CA ALA A 103 -8.45 -9.65 -1.84
C ALA A 103 -6.95 -9.42 -1.96
N VAL A 104 -6.39 -8.62 -1.05
CA VAL A 104 -4.95 -8.35 -1.00
C VAL A 104 -4.19 -9.62 -0.60
N ASN A 105 -4.69 -10.37 0.38
CA ASN A 105 -4.08 -11.64 0.80
C ASN A 105 -4.00 -12.62 -0.37
N THR A 106 -5.06 -12.75 -1.14
CA THR A 106 -5.10 -13.63 -2.32
C THR A 106 -4.03 -13.21 -3.34
N ALA A 107 -3.92 -11.91 -3.60
CA ALA A 107 -2.92 -11.38 -4.53
C ALA A 107 -1.49 -11.60 -4.01
N LEU A 108 -1.26 -11.41 -2.71
CA LEU A 108 0.05 -11.63 -2.08
C LEU A 108 0.46 -13.10 -2.12
N LYS A 109 -0.47 -14.00 -1.83
CA LYS A 109 -0.21 -15.45 -1.92
C LYS A 109 0.24 -15.85 -3.32
N LYS A 110 -0.41 -15.28 -4.33
CA LYS A 110 -0.07 -15.54 -5.72
C LYS A 110 1.32 -14.98 -6.06
N ALA A 111 1.59 -13.75 -5.66
CA ALA A 111 2.87 -13.10 -5.92
C ALA A 111 4.04 -13.81 -5.24
N LEU A 112 3.82 -14.34 -4.04
CA LEU A 112 4.87 -14.94 -3.21
C LEU A 112 4.93 -16.48 -3.30
N GLY A 113 3.99 -17.11 -4.01
CA GLY A 113 3.96 -18.57 -4.16
C GLY A 113 3.54 -19.31 -2.88
N LEU A 114 2.67 -18.70 -2.10
CA LEU A 114 2.22 -19.28 -0.84
C LEU A 114 0.91 -20.05 -0.96
#